data_3968ffbecadf67633dc6ba975683f9d8
#
_entry.id   3968ffbecadf67633dc6ba975683f9d8
#
_cell.length_a   1.000
_cell.length_b   1.000
_cell.length_c   1.000
_cell.angle_alpha   90.00
_cell.angle_beta   90.00
_cell.angle_gamma   90.00
#
_symmetry.space_group_name_H-M   'P 1'
#
loop_
_entity.id
_entity.type
_entity.pdbx_description
1 polymer ?
#
loop_
_entity_poly.entity_id
_entity_poly.type
_entity_poly.pdbx_seq_one_letter_code
_entity_poly.pdbx_strand_id
1 'polypeptide(L)'
;DAWGYVCAGNPELAAEFAYRDSCWTHRANGIYGEMMFAAIIAAAFVVSSPVELVQIGLSEIPKHCKLAEACRAALVKMPQCENFEVYMDWVQEHYGDLHGVHTVNNALVVIGSLIFGETDFHQSICRAVEGGWDTDCNGATAGSIVGAAAGTSGIRSKLVAPLNDVIKPMV
;
A
#
# COMPACT_ATOMS: atom_id res chain seq x y z
N ASP A 1 5.26 7.06 3.29
CA ASP A 1 4.00 7.80 3.02
C ASP A 1 4.25 9.27 2.68
N ALA A 2 5.09 9.97 3.45
CA ALA A 2 5.32 11.41 3.30
C ALA A 2 5.70 11.83 1.87
N TRP A 3 6.55 11.05 1.21
CA TRP A 3 6.96 11.32 -0.18
C TRP A 3 5.80 11.25 -1.18
N GLY A 4 4.85 10.34 -0.94
CA GLY A 4 3.62 10.30 -1.72
C GLY A 4 2.76 11.55 -1.56
N TYR A 5 2.65 12.08 -0.33
CA TYR A 5 1.85 13.28 -0.06
C TYR A 5 2.45 14.55 -0.67
N VAL A 6 3.76 14.75 -0.52
CA VAL A 6 4.42 15.96 -1.04
C VAL A 6 4.58 15.96 -2.56
N CYS A 7 4.45 14.78 -3.19
CA CYS A 7 4.52 14.59 -4.64
C CYS A 7 3.15 14.21 -5.24
N ALA A 8 2.04 14.66 -4.66
CA ALA A 8 0.69 14.35 -5.12
C ALA A 8 0.53 14.49 -6.65
N GLY A 9 0.08 13.43 -7.31
CA GLY A 9 -0.07 13.36 -8.77
C GLY A 9 1.24 13.14 -9.55
N ASN A 10 2.39 12.97 -8.88
CA ASN A 10 3.68 12.71 -9.53
C ASN A 10 4.37 11.47 -8.94
N PRO A 11 3.98 10.25 -9.35
CA PRO A 11 4.50 8.99 -8.82
C PRO A 11 6.01 8.82 -9.02
N GLU A 12 6.56 9.23 -10.16
CA GLU A 12 7.99 9.13 -10.46
C GLU A 12 8.83 9.94 -9.45
N LEU A 13 8.43 11.19 -9.17
CA LEU A 13 9.13 12.03 -8.21
C LEU A 13 8.99 11.49 -6.77
N ALA A 14 7.83 10.95 -6.41
CA ALA A 14 7.61 10.30 -5.13
C ALA A 14 8.55 9.09 -4.93
N ALA A 15 8.68 8.25 -5.96
CA ALA A 15 9.59 7.11 -5.95
C ALA A 15 11.06 7.53 -5.86
N GLU A 16 11.46 8.61 -6.56
CA GLU A 16 12.82 9.15 -6.48
C GLU A 16 13.16 9.62 -5.05
N PHE A 17 12.25 10.36 -4.39
CA PHE A 17 12.47 10.81 -3.02
C PHE A 17 12.49 9.63 -2.03
N ALA A 18 11.59 8.68 -2.19
CA ALA A 18 11.58 7.45 -1.41
C ALA A 18 12.87 6.63 -1.57
N TYR A 19 13.43 6.55 -2.78
CA TYR A 19 14.73 5.94 -3.02
C TYR A 19 15.85 6.64 -2.23
N ARG A 20 15.92 7.96 -2.30
CA ARG A 20 16.95 8.76 -1.60
C ARG A 20 16.88 8.60 -0.10
N ASP A 21 15.69 8.45 0.46
CA ASP A 21 15.45 8.22 1.89
C ASP A 21 15.82 6.78 2.29
N SER A 22 15.21 5.80 1.64
CA SER A 22 15.33 4.39 2.01
C SER A 22 16.73 3.80 1.78
N CYS A 23 17.52 4.32 0.84
CA CYS A 23 18.85 3.80 0.55
C CYS A 23 19.86 3.95 1.70
N TRP A 24 19.57 4.78 2.72
CA TRP A 24 20.38 4.92 3.92
C TRP A 24 20.22 3.75 4.90
N THR A 25 19.04 3.14 4.92
CA THR A 25 18.65 2.16 5.94
C THR A 25 18.34 0.78 5.37
N HIS A 26 17.94 0.69 4.09
CA HIS A 26 17.47 -0.53 3.44
C HIS A 26 18.29 -0.91 2.22
N ARG A 27 18.01 -2.13 1.69
CA ARG A 27 18.59 -2.65 0.45
C ARG A 27 17.53 -3.39 -0.37
N ALA A 28 17.70 -3.40 -1.69
CA ALA A 28 16.88 -4.16 -2.64
C ALA A 28 15.35 -4.00 -2.38
N ASN A 29 14.63 -5.08 -2.06
CA ASN A 29 13.18 -5.02 -1.91
C ASN A 29 12.69 -4.06 -0.81
N GLY A 30 13.49 -3.78 0.22
CA GLY A 30 13.15 -2.76 1.22
C GLY A 30 13.07 -1.35 0.60
N ILE A 31 14.07 -1.01 -0.23
CA ILE A 31 14.06 0.25 -1.00
C ILE A 31 12.88 0.27 -1.98
N TYR A 32 12.70 -0.82 -2.72
CA TYR A 32 11.65 -0.89 -3.76
C TYR A 32 10.24 -0.84 -3.18
N GLY A 33 10.05 -1.38 -1.96
CA GLY A 33 8.76 -1.26 -1.26
C GLY A 33 8.40 0.19 -0.94
N GLU A 34 9.37 0.96 -0.42
CA GLU A 34 9.15 2.37 -0.14
C GLU A 34 8.87 3.17 -1.40
N MET A 35 9.65 2.96 -2.47
CA MET A 35 9.43 3.58 -3.78
C MET A 35 8.03 3.27 -4.33
N MET A 36 7.65 1.99 -4.32
CA MET A 36 6.36 1.52 -4.85
C MET A 36 5.19 2.17 -4.10
N PHE A 37 5.20 2.14 -2.76
CA PHE A 37 4.09 2.71 -1.99
C PHE A 37 4.05 4.22 -2.01
N ALA A 38 5.19 4.91 -2.05
CA ALA A 38 5.22 6.36 -2.28
C ALA A 38 4.60 6.74 -3.62
N ALA A 39 4.91 5.99 -4.69
CA ALA A 39 4.32 6.20 -6.01
C ALA A 39 2.80 5.92 -6.02
N ILE A 40 2.35 4.84 -5.36
CA ILE A 40 0.92 4.51 -5.22
C ILE A 40 0.18 5.64 -4.50
N ILE A 41 0.71 6.14 -3.39
CA ILE A 41 0.08 7.24 -2.63
C ILE A 41 0.03 8.50 -3.48
N ALA A 42 1.11 8.86 -4.18
CA ALA A 42 1.11 10.02 -5.07
C ALA A 42 0.07 9.90 -6.19
N ALA A 43 -0.06 8.72 -6.78
CA ALA A 43 -1.05 8.44 -7.83
C ALA A 43 -2.50 8.47 -7.29
N ALA A 44 -2.74 8.09 -6.04
CA ALA A 44 -4.07 8.01 -5.44
C ALA A 44 -4.80 9.37 -5.37
N PHE A 45 -4.09 10.48 -5.47
CA PHE A 45 -4.73 11.80 -5.58
C PHE A 45 -5.44 12.05 -6.93
N VAL A 46 -5.12 11.25 -7.96
CA VAL A 46 -5.64 11.45 -9.34
C VAL A 46 -6.18 10.17 -9.98
N VAL A 47 -5.95 9.02 -9.35
CA VAL A 47 -6.39 7.69 -9.81
C VAL A 47 -7.13 7.01 -8.67
N SER A 48 -8.30 6.42 -8.98
CA SER A 48 -9.13 5.70 -7.99
C SER A 48 -9.17 4.18 -8.20
N SER A 49 -8.72 3.67 -9.34
CA SER A 49 -8.69 2.23 -9.63
C SER A 49 -7.58 1.53 -8.83
N PRO A 50 -7.89 0.59 -7.92
CA PRO A 50 -6.87 -0.08 -7.12
C PRO A 50 -5.86 -0.88 -7.95
N VAL A 51 -6.32 -1.50 -9.04
CA VAL A 51 -5.42 -2.25 -9.94
C VAL A 51 -4.47 -1.30 -10.68
N GLU A 52 -4.96 -0.16 -11.14
CA GLU A 52 -4.15 0.86 -11.81
C GLU A 52 -3.12 1.48 -10.85
N LEU A 53 -3.52 1.76 -9.61
CA LEU A 53 -2.60 2.23 -8.57
C LEU A 53 -1.44 1.27 -8.36
N VAL A 54 -1.71 -0.03 -8.23
CA VAL A 54 -0.67 -1.05 -8.08
C VAL A 54 0.22 -1.13 -9.32
N GLN A 55 -0.34 -1.01 -10.53
CA GLN A 55 0.43 -1.00 -11.78
C GLN A 55 1.37 0.22 -11.87
N ILE A 56 0.91 1.40 -11.45
CA ILE A 56 1.73 2.61 -11.36
C ILE A 56 2.87 2.38 -10.37
N GLY A 57 2.61 1.88 -9.17
CA GLY A 57 3.68 1.58 -8.22
C GLY A 57 4.70 0.57 -8.75
N LEU A 58 4.25 -0.44 -9.49
CA LEU A 58 5.12 -1.43 -10.12
C LEU A 58 5.96 -0.87 -11.28
N SER A 59 5.55 0.22 -11.92
CA SER A 59 6.34 0.87 -12.97
C SER A 59 7.56 1.61 -12.41
N GLU A 60 7.53 2.00 -11.15
CA GLU A 60 8.57 2.79 -10.48
C GLU A 60 9.66 1.93 -9.81
N ILE A 61 9.57 0.61 -9.91
CA ILE A 61 10.55 -0.31 -9.31
C ILE A 61 11.14 -1.28 -10.34
N PRO A 62 12.31 -1.89 -10.07
CA PRO A 62 12.93 -2.82 -11.01
C PRO A 62 12.00 -3.99 -11.36
N LYS A 63 11.78 -4.19 -12.65
CA LYS A 63 10.82 -5.15 -13.20
C LYS A 63 11.01 -6.60 -12.72
N HIS A 64 12.25 -7.01 -12.45
CA HIS A 64 12.60 -8.38 -12.07
C HIS A 64 13.05 -8.50 -10.60
N CYS A 65 12.70 -7.55 -9.74
CA CYS A 65 12.91 -7.72 -8.31
C CYS A 65 11.83 -8.65 -7.71
N LYS A 66 12.15 -9.31 -6.58
CA LYS A 66 11.24 -10.24 -5.91
C LYS A 66 9.90 -9.61 -5.54
N LEU A 67 9.90 -8.36 -5.10
CA LEU A 67 8.68 -7.62 -4.79
C LEU A 67 7.78 -7.49 -6.02
N ALA A 68 8.33 -7.04 -7.14
CA ALA A 68 7.56 -6.86 -8.38
C ALA A 68 7.03 -8.19 -8.93
N GLU A 69 7.80 -9.27 -8.82
CA GLU A 69 7.37 -10.61 -9.23
C GLU A 69 6.21 -11.11 -8.33
N ALA A 70 6.33 -10.95 -7.02
CA ALA A 70 5.29 -11.32 -6.06
C ALA A 70 3.99 -10.53 -6.29
N CYS A 71 4.07 -9.21 -6.46
CA CYS A 71 2.91 -8.37 -6.72
C CYS A 71 2.21 -8.72 -8.04
N ARG A 72 2.97 -9.03 -9.10
CA ARG A 72 2.38 -9.50 -10.37
C ARG A 72 1.72 -10.86 -10.22
N ALA A 73 2.32 -11.80 -9.50
CA ALA A 73 1.71 -13.09 -9.21
C ALA A 73 0.39 -12.92 -8.44
N ALA A 74 0.36 -12.01 -7.46
CA ALA A 74 -0.83 -11.67 -6.71
C ALA A 74 -1.94 -11.08 -7.60
N LEU A 75 -1.62 -10.13 -8.50
CA LEU A 75 -2.59 -9.55 -9.44
C LEU A 75 -3.20 -10.61 -10.37
N VAL A 76 -2.45 -11.64 -10.74
CA VAL A 76 -2.96 -12.78 -11.54
C VAL A 76 -3.82 -13.71 -10.68
N LYS A 77 -3.49 -13.87 -9.40
CA LYS A 77 -4.20 -14.76 -8.47
C LYS A 77 -5.53 -14.20 -7.98
N MET A 78 -5.59 -12.89 -7.65
CA MET A 78 -6.76 -12.26 -7.04
C MET A 78 -8.08 -12.49 -7.79
N PRO A 79 -8.14 -12.38 -9.13
CA PRO A 79 -9.39 -12.64 -9.87
C PRO A 79 -9.89 -14.11 -9.78
N GLN A 80 -9.06 -15.02 -9.28
CA GLN A 80 -9.37 -16.43 -9.08
C GLN A 80 -9.84 -16.74 -7.65
N CYS A 81 -9.76 -15.76 -6.75
CA CYS A 81 -10.14 -15.87 -5.36
C CYS A 81 -11.58 -15.35 -5.17
N GLU A 82 -12.40 -16.12 -4.47
CA GLU A 82 -13.78 -15.74 -4.17
C GLU A 82 -13.86 -14.53 -3.23
N ASN A 83 -12.90 -14.43 -2.31
CA ASN A 83 -12.86 -13.38 -1.29
C ASN A 83 -11.40 -13.12 -0.83
N PHE A 84 -11.25 -12.15 0.07
CA PHE A 84 -9.95 -11.76 0.62
C PHE A 84 -9.30 -12.88 1.44
N GLU A 85 -10.07 -13.66 2.19
CA GLU A 85 -9.56 -14.75 3.01
C GLU A 85 -8.89 -15.84 2.14
N VAL A 86 -9.54 -16.25 1.05
CA VAL A 86 -8.97 -17.21 0.08
C VAL A 86 -7.69 -16.67 -0.57
N TYR A 87 -7.63 -15.37 -0.83
CA TYR A 87 -6.41 -14.73 -1.30
C TYR A 87 -5.31 -14.76 -0.22
N MET A 88 -5.64 -14.49 1.04
CA MET A 88 -4.68 -14.52 2.14
C MET A 88 -4.16 -15.92 2.43
N ASP A 89 -4.96 -16.96 2.27
CA ASP A 89 -4.51 -18.36 2.35
C ASP A 89 -3.42 -18.64 1.29
N TRP A 90 -3.61 -18.15 0.07
CA TRP A 90 -2.59 -18.24 -0.97
C TRP A 90 -1.32 -17.43 -0.62
N VAL A 91 -1.46 -16.26 -0.07
CA VAL A 91 -0.30 -15.45 0.39
C VAL A 91 0.44 -16.20 1.49
N GLN A 92 -0.27 -16.75 2.47
CA GLN A 92 0.32 -17.53 3.56
C GLN A 92 1.05 -18.78 3.04
N GLU A 93 0.50 -19.51 2.07
CA GLU A 93 1.12 -20.67 1.47
C GLU A 93 2.44 -20.36 0.77
N HIS A 94 2.53 -19.22 0.06
CA HIS A 94 3.67 -18.91 -0.81
C HIS A 94 4.70 -17.96 -0.17
N TYR A 95 4.30 -17.16 0.81
CA TYR A 95 5.12 -16.10 1.41
C TYR A 95 5.09 -16.10 2.95
N GLY A 96 4.43 -17.08 3.57
CA GLY A 96 4.28 -17.18 5.03
C GLY A 96 5.59 -17.47 5.78
N ASP A 97 6.58 -18.04 5.10
CA ASP A 97 7.91 -18.30 5.67
C ASP A 97 8.77 -17.02 5.82
N LEU A 98 8.33 -15.90 5.23
CA LEU A 98 9.02 -14.63 5.38
C LEU A 98 8.78 -14.05 6.77
N HIS A 99 9.77 -13.30 7.27
CA HIS A 99 9.64 -12.62 8.56
C HIS A 99 8.39 -11.68 8.59
N GLY A 100 7.74 -11.58 9.76
CA GLY A 100 6.49 -10.84 9.92
C GLY A 100 6.50 -9.39 9.41
N VAL A 101 7.64 -8.71 9.46
CA VAL A 101 7.81 -7.34 8.94
C VAL A 101 8.53 -7.29 7.57
N HIS A 102 8.58 -8.41 6.84
CA HIS A 102 9.24 -8.41 5.54
C HIS A 102 8.40 -7.68 4.49
N THR A 103 9.05 -6.85 3.66
CA THR A 103 8.40 -5.99 2.65
C THR A 103 7.47 -6.76 1.70
N VAL A 104 7.84 -7.97 1.27
CA VAL A 104 7.09 -8.69 0.23
C VAL A 104 5.73 -9.15 0.74
N ASN A 105 5.65 -9.91 1.85
CA ASN A 105 4.38 -10.40 2.37
C ASN A 105 3.46 -9.24 2.80
N ASN A 106 4.00 -8.21 3.45
CA ASN A 106 3.22 -7.04 3.85
C ASN A 106 2.70 -6.23 2.64
N ALA A 107 3.50 -6.09 1.59
CA ALA A 107 3.03 -5.49 0.34
C ALA A 107 1.86 -6.26 -0.27
N LEU A 108 1.88 -7.60 -0.22
CA LEU A 108 0.78 -8.44 -0.72
C LEU A 108 -0.50 -8.24 0.10
N VAL A 109 -0.39 -8.09 1.43
CA VAL A 109 -1.54 -7.74 2.28
C VAL A 109 -2.14 -6.41 1.85
N VAL A 110 -1.32 -5.37 1.73
CA VAL A 110 -1.79 -4.02 1.38
C VAL A 110 -2.45 -4.00 0.00
N ILE A 111 -1.81 -4.53 -1.06
CA ILE A 111 -2.43 -4.52 -2.39
C ILE A 111 -3.71 -5.37 -2.46
N GLY A 112 -3.75 -6.50 -1.74
CA GLY A 112 -4.96 -7.31 -1.60
C GLY A 112 -6.07 -6.54 -0.90
N SER A 113 -5.77 -5.84 0.19
CA SER A 113 -6.73 -5.03 0.94
C SER A 113 -7.35 -3.91 0.10
N LEU A 114 -6.56 -3.28 -0.78
CA LEU A 114 -7.04 -2.25 -1.71
C LEU A 114 -8.00 -2.82 -2.76
N ILE A 115 -7.64 -3.96 -3.36
CA ILE A 115 -8.41 -4.56 -4.46
C ILE A 115 -9.71 -5.18 -3.94
N PHE A 116 -9.66 -6.00 -2.88
CA PHE A 116 -10.86 -6.59 -2.28
C PHE A 116 -11.68 -5.60 -1.44
N GLY A 117 -11.10 -4.46 -1.04
CA GLY A 117 -11.78 -3.36 -0.39
C GLY A 117 -12.38 -2.34 -1.37
N GLU A 118 -12.13 -2.49 -2.69
CA GLU A 118 -12.62 -1.59 -3.74
C GLU A 118 -12.29 -0.10 -3.48
N THR A 119 -11.16 0.15 -2.82
CA THR A 119 -10.74 1.48 -2.31
C THR A 119 -11.72 2.14 -1.32
N ASP A 120 -12.71 1.42 -0.78
CA ASP A 120 -13.49 1.91 0.36
C ASP A 120 -12.57 2.08 1.57
N PHE A 121 -12.59 3.28 2.16
CA PHE A 121 -11.67 3.66 3.25
C PHE A 121 -11.74 2.69 4.44
N HIS A 122 -12.93 2.32 4.86
CA HIS A 122 -13.10 1.46 6.02
C HIS A 122 -12.76 -0.01 5.70
N GLN A 123 -13.28 -0.52 4.60
CA GLN A 123 -13.06 -1.92 4.23
C GLN A 123 -11.59 -2.22 3.96
N SER A 124 -10.89 -1.34 3.21
CA SER A 124 -9.48 -1.54 2.89
C SER A 124 -8.62 -1.56 4.15
N ILE A 125 -8.83 -0.64 5.10
CA ILE A 125 -8.07 -0.64 6.36
C ILE A 125 -8.37 -1.89 7.19
N CYS A 126 -9.64 -2.28 7.33
CA CYS A 126 -10.01 -3.48 8.09
C CYS A 126 -9.34 -4.73 7.49
N ARG A 127 -9.39 -4.91 6.16
CA ARG A 127 -8.74 -6.04 5.49
C ARG A 127 -7.22 -6.01 5.65
N ALA A 128 -6.57 -4.83 5.58
CA ALA A 128 -5.14 -4.72 5.80
C ALA A 128 -4.73 -5.19 7.20
N VAL A 129 -5.54 -4.90 8.22
CA VAL A 129 -5.32 -5.36 9.59
C VAL A 129 -5.66 -6.85 9.75
N GLU A 130 -6.78 -7.31 9.20
CA GLU A 130 -7.19 -8.73 9.20
C GLU A 130 -6.19 -9.64 8.50
N GLY A 131 -5.48 -9.14 7.51
CA GLY A 131 -4.43 -9.87 6.78
C GLY A 131 -3.22 -10.28 7.63
N GLY A 132 -3.06 -9.72 8.84
CA GLY A 132 -2.02 -10.13 9.77
C GLY A 132 -0.64 -9.51 9.49
N TRP A 133 0.39 -10.18 9.99
CA TRP A 133 1.80 -9.74 10.01
C TRP A 133 1.99 -8.35 10.63
N ASP A 134 2.45 -7.35 9.87
CA ASP A 134 2.72 -5.99 10.36
C ASP A 134 1.45 -5.11 10.26
N THR A 135 0.47 -5.44 11.08
CA THR A 135 -0.92 -4.94 10.96
C THR A 135 -1.05 -3.43 11.06
N ASP A 136 -0.27 -2.79 11.93
CA ASP A 136 -0.29 -1.34 12.12
C ASP A 136 0.31 -0.61 10.91
N CYS A 137 1.46 -1.07 10.39
CA CYS A 137 2.05 -0.52 9.18
C CYS A 137 1.16 -0.78 7.95
N ASN A 138 0.62 -2.01 7.80
CA ASN A 138 -0.27 -2.35 6.70
C ASN A 138 -1.55 -1.50 6.71
N GLY A 139 -2.16 -1.35 7.88
CA GLY A 139 -3.35 -0.51 8.07
C GLY A 139 -3.06 0.97 7.80
N ALA A 140 -1.91 1.49 8.25
CA ALA A 140 -1.49 2.87 8.00
C ALA A 140 -1.27 3.13 6.51
N THR A 141 -0.54 2.25 5.82
CA THR A 141 -0.25 2.39 4.38
C THR A 141 -1.53 2.28 3.54
N ALA A 142 -2.41 1.29 3.83
CA ALA A 142 -3.71 1.20 3.19
C ALA A 142 -4.55 2.48 3.44
N GLY A 143 -4.58 2.95 4.68
CA GLY A 143 -5.28 4.18 5.06
C GLY A 143 -4.79 5.42 4.33
N SER A 144 -3.47 5.53 4.14
CA SER A 144 -2.85 6.61 3.37
C SER A 144 -3.31 6.61 1.91
N ILE A 145 -3.31 5.44 1.28
CA ILE A 145 -3.72 5.29 -0.14
C ILE A 145 -5.20 5.59 -0.32
N VAL A 146 -6.06 4.90 0.46
CA VAL A 146 -7.51 5.08 0.32
C VAL A 146 -7.98 6.45 0.81
N GLY A 147 -7.29 7.05 1.80
CA GLY A 147 -7.55 8.41 2.25
C GLY A 147 -7.24 9.45 1.17
N ALA A 148 -6.12 9.30 0.47
CA ALA A 148 -5.77 10.15 -0.67
C ALA A 148 -6.79 10.01 -1.82
N ALA A 149 -7.21 8.78 -2.13
CA ALA A 149 -8.17 8.51 -3.20
C ALA A 149 -9.59 8.99 -2.88
N ALA A 150 -10.06 8.81 -1.63
CA ALA A 150 -11.41 9.15 -1.21
C ALA A 150 -11.59 10.64 -0.85
N GLY A 151 -10.51 11.30 -0.44
CA GLY A 151 -10.57 12.64 0.14
C GLY A 151 -11.39 12.66 1.44
N THR A 152 -11.52 13.83 2.05
CA THR A 152 -12.24 13.97 3.34
C THR A 152 -13.70 13.58 3.28
N SER A 153 -14.36 13.74 2.13
CA SER A 153 -15.76 13.39 1.90
C SER A 153 -16.02 11.88 1.89
N GLY A 154 -15.03 11.07 1.54
CA GLY A 154 -15.11 9.61 1.52
C GLY A 154 -14.83 8.96 2.90
N ILE A 155 -14.39 9.75 3.88
CA ILE A 155 -14.06 9.24 5.22
C ILE A 155 -15.22 9.50 6.18
N ARG A 156 -15.67 8.47 6.91
CA ARG A 156 -16.77 8.60 7.87
C ARG A 156 -16.46 9.65 8.94
N SER A 157 -17.38 10.58 9.17
CA SER A 157 -17.20 11.70 10.11
C SER A 157 -16.77 11.26 11.51
N LYS A 158 -17.23 10.09 12.00
CA LYS A 158 -16.82 9.52 13.30
C LYS A 158 -15.33 9.24 13.42
N LEU A 159 -14.61 9.06 12.29
CA LEU A 159 -13.17 8.84 12.28
C LEU A 159 -12.39 10.16 12.18
N VAL A 160 -12.97 11.16 11.54
CA VAL A 160 -12.34 12.47 11.32
C VAL A 160 -12.60 13.43 12.50
N ALA A 161 -13.83 13.44 13.03
CA ALA A 161 -14.23 14.39 14.07
C ALA A 161 -13.32 14.42 15.32
N PRO A 162 -12.81 13.27 15.84
CA PRO A 162 -11.92 13.28 17.00
C PRO A 162 -10.56 13.95 16.74
N LEU A 163 -10.14 14.10 15.46
CA LEU A 163 -8.86 14.71 15.08
C LEU A 163 -8.91 16.24 15.19
N ASN A 164 -10.09 16.84 15.22
CA ASN A 164 -10.34 18.29 15.32
C ASN A 164 -9.54 19.11 14.29
N ASP A 165 -9.23 18.50 13.14
CA ASP A 165 -8.41 19.12 12.07
C ASP A 165 -7.04 19.62 12.56
N VAL A 166 -6.45 18.91 13.53
CA VAL A 166 -5.18 19.29 14.17
C VAL A 166 -4.12 18.22 13.95
N ILE A 167 -2.99 18.61 13.40
CA ILE A 167 -1.76 17.82 13.37
C ILE A 167 -0.82 18.36 14.44
N LYS A 168 -0.39 17.51 15.36
CA LYS A 168 0.64 17.83 16.36
C LYS A 168 1.97 17.23 15.91
N PRO A 169 2.88 18.00 15.34
CA PRO A 169 4.20 17.47 14.99
C PRO A 169 5.00 17.17 16.27
N MET A 170 5.95 16.24 16.16
CA MET A 170 6.84 15.87 17.28
C MET A 170 8.00 16.83 17.48
N VAL A 171 8.10 17.89 16.69
CA VAL A 171 9.12 18.96 16.78
C VAL A 171 8.43 20.30 16.91
#